data_e4a667d040db1abd3380e544cde99b1d
#
_entry.id   e4a667d040db1abd3380e544cde99b1d
#
_cell.length_a   1.000
_cell.length_b   1.000
_cell.length_c   1.000
_cell.angle_alpha   90.00
_cell.angle_beta   90.00
_cell.angle_gamma   90.00
#
_symmetry.space_group_name_H-M   'P 1'
#
loop_
_entity.id
_entity.type
_entity.pdbx_description
1 polymer ?
#
loop_
_entity_poly.entity_id
_entity_poly.type
_entity_poly.pdbx_seq_one_letter_code
_entity_poly.pdbx_strand_id
1 'polypeptide(L)'
;MVVVVDDEDRENEGDLTMAAELVTPQAINFMARHGRGLICAAMTAERLQALRIPLMTQDNTSNFGTAFCESVDARVGVTTGISAADRALTIQALVAAGTGPGDLARPGHVFPLQARAGGVLMRAGQTEAAVDLARLAGLRPAGVICEIMNDDGTMARVPELAAFCE
;
A
#
# COMPACT_ATOMS: atom_id res chain seq x y z
N MET A 1 2.74 5.54 11.95
CA MET A 1 2.26 4.22 11.50
C MET A 1 1.18 3.76 12.47
N VAL A 2 0.12 3.19 11.98
CA VAL A 2 -1.00 2.65 12.76
C VAL A 2 -1.34 1.25 12.25
N VAL A 3 -2.07 0.46 13.04
CA VAL A 3 -2.70 -0.78 12.57
C VAL A 3 -4.15 -0.44 12.21
N VAL A 4 -4.56 -0.78 11.01
CA VAL A 4 -5.93 -0.66 10.52
C VAL A 4 -6.50 -2.05 10.39
N VAL A 5 -7.67 -2.28 10.98
CA VAL A 5 -8.39 -3.55 10.91
C VAL A 5 -9.69 -3.36 10.12
N ASP A 6 -10.11 -4.37 9.41
CA ASP A 6 -11.41 -4.41 8.76
C ASP A 6 -12.40 -5.31 9.51
N ASP A 7 -13.62 -5.41 9.00
CA ASP A 7 -14.70 -6.17 9.63
C ASP A 7 -14.39 -7.68 9.61
N GLU A 8 -14.83 -8.39 10.67
CA GLU A 8 -14.69 -9.84 10.79
C GLU A 8 -15.42 -10.62 9.69
N ASP A 9 -16.49 -10.03 9.13
CA ASP A 9 -17.24 -10.59 8.00
C ASP A 9 -16.59 -10.26 6.63
N ARG A 10 -15.46 -9.56 6.59
CA ARG A 10 -14.73 -9.22 5.36
C ARG A 10 -13.43 -10.03 5.26
N GLU A 11 -12.25 -9.42 5.29
CA GLU A 11 -10.95 -10.12 5.31
C GLU A 11 -10.58 -10.53 6.73
N ASN A 12 -11.07 -9.78 7.72
CA ASN A 12 -10.74 -9.93 9.14
C ASN A 12 -9.23 -9.89 9.36
N GLU A 13 -8.57 -8.91 8.73
CA GLU A 13 -7.12 -8.76 8.76
C GLU A 13 -6.73 -7.39 9.34
N GLY A 14 -5.47 -7.24 9.67
CA GLY A 14 -4.89 -5.99 10.11
C GLY A 14 -3.66 -5.64 9.30
N ASP A 15 -3.60 -4.38 8.85
CA ASP A 15 -2.49 -3.85 8.08
C ASP A 15 -1.72 -2.79 8.85
N LEU A 16 -0.40 -2.88 8.82
CA LEU A 16 0.47 -1.73 9.10
C LEU A 16 0.22 -0.66 8.05
N THR A 17 -0.22 0.51 8.46
CA THR A 17 -0.62 1.60 7.56
C THR A 17 0.10 2.90 7.91
N MET A 18 0.60 3.61 6.90
CA MET A 18 1.13 4.96 7.06
C MET A 18 0.94 5.79 5.79
N ALA A 19 0.96 7.12 5.92
CA ALA A 19 0.94 8.00 4.77
C ALA A 19 2.18 7.81 3.89
N ALA A 20 1.98 7.65 2.58
CA ALA A 20 3.05 7.32 1.64
C ALA A 20 4.12 8.42 1.52
N GLU A 21 3.76 9.70 1.67
CA GLU A 21 4.74 10.79 1.60
C GLU A 21 5.70 10.86 2.80
N LEU A 22 5.34 10.18 3.90
CA LEU A 22 6.18 10.09 5.11
C LEU A 22 6.96 8.77 5.19
N VAL A 23 6.91 7.95 4.14
CA VAL A 23 7.59 6.66 4.13
C VAL A 23 9.11 6.82 4.18
N THR A 24 9.75 5.95 4.95
CA THR A 24 11.22 5.87 5.08
C THR A 24 11.69 4.45 4.88
N PRO A 25 12.99 4.21 4.57
CA PRO A 25 13.55 2.87 4.54
C PRO A 25 13.32 2.08 5.84
N GLN A 26 13.38 2.76 6.99
CA GLN A 26 13.15 2.15 8.30
C GLN A 26 11.69 1.67 8.45
N ALA A 27 10.72 2.47 7.96
CA ALA A 27 9.31 2.10 7.99
C ALA A 27 9.05 0.87 7.09
N ILE A 28 9.60 0.85 5.88
CA ILE A 28 9.49 -0.30 4.96
C ILE A 28 10.15 -1.54 5.57
N ASN A 29 11.34 -1.39 6.18
CA ASN A 29 11.99 -2.50 6.85
C ASN A 29 11.16 -3.03 8.03
N PHE A 30 10.52 -2.14 8.79
CA PHE A 30 9.62 -2.52 9.87
C PHE A 30 8.42 -3.33 9.33
N MET A 31 7.76 -2.84 8.28
CA MET A 31 6.66 -3.54 7.62
C MET A 31 7.09 -4.93 7.13
N ALA A 32 8.21 -5.02 6.41
CA ALA A 32 8.71 -6.29 5.88
C ALA A 32 9.07 -7.30 6.99
N ARG A 33 9.63 -6.81 8.10
CA ARG A 33 10.12 -7.64 9.20
C ARG A 33 8.99 -8.08 10.14
N HIS A 34 8.06 -7.18 10.45
CA HIS A 34 7.04 -7.38 11.48
C HIS A 34 5.65 -7.60 10.92
N GLY A 35 5.29 -6.98 9.79
CA GLY A 35 4.07 -7.27 9.06
C GLY A 35 4.16 -8.59 8.31
N ARG A 36 5.24 -8.76 7.52
CA ARG A 36 5.50 -9.95 6.67
C ARG A 36 4.57 -10.11 5.48
N GLY A 37 3.60 -9.21 5.33
CA GLY A 37 2.67 -9.16 4.22
C GLY A 37 3.26 -8.56 2.94
N LEU A 38 2.41 -8.30 1.96
CA LEU A 38 2.79 -7.64 0.73
C LEU A 38 2.77 -6.12 0.91
N ILE A 39 3.92 -5.46 0.76
CA ILE A 39 3.98 -4.01 0.85
C ILE A 39 3.38 -3.38 -0.41
N CYS A 40 2.24 -2.72 -0.24
CA CYS A 40 1.46 -2.09 -1.30
C CYS A 40 1.37 -0.57 -1.11
N ALA A 41 1.19 0.15 -2.23
CA ALA A 41 0.94 1.59 -2.23
C ALA A 41 -0.51 1.86 -2.63
N ALA A 42 -1.38 2.15 -1.65
CA ALA A 42 -2.77 2.54 -1.87
C ALA A 42 -2.82 3.97 -2.44
N MET A 43 -3.46 4.16 -3.58
CA MET A 43 -3.44 5.42 -4.33
C MET A 43 -4.79 5.74 -4.95
N THR A 44 -5.02 7.01 -5.25
CA THR A 44 -6.21 7.42 -6.00
C THR A 44 -6.11 7.08 -7.48
N ALA A 45 -7.26 6.86 -8.13
CA ALA A 45 -7.33 6.59 -9.55
C ALA A 45 -6.69 7.71 -10.41
N GLU A 46 -6.89 8.98 -10.00
CA GLU A 46 -6.34 10.14 -10.70
C GLU A 46 -4.81 10.12 -10.71
N ARG A 47 -4.19 9.77 -9.58
CA ARG A 47 -2.74 9.70 -9.49
C ARG A 47 -2.19 8.55 -10.32
N LEU A 48 -2.81 7.38 -10.26
CA LEU A 48 -2.43 6.21 -11.09
C LEU A 48 -2.55 6.53 -12.58
N GLN A 49 -3.63 7.21 -12.99
CA GLN A 49 -3.83 7.66 -14.38
C GLN A 49 -2.73 8.64 -14.82
N ALA A 50 -2.39 9.63 -13.98
CA ALA A 50 -1.31 10.58 -14.27
C ALA A 50 0.04 9.89 -14.46
N LEU A 51 0.29 8.82 -13.72
CA LEU A 51 1.50 7.98 -13.85
C LEU A 51 1.39 6.92 -14.95
N ARG A 52 0.23 6.78 -15.61
CA ARG A 52 -0.07 5.74 -16.60
C ARG A 52 0.19 4.34 -16.05
N ILE A 53 -0.24 4.08 -14.83
CA ILE A 53 -0.18 2.76 -14.19
C ILE A 53 -1.56 2.11 -14.34
N PRO A 54 -1.71 1.10 -15.22
CA PRO A 54 -2.98 0.42 -15.44
C PRO A 54 -3.27 -0.59 -14.33
N LEU A 55 -4.51 -1.06 -14.27
CA LEU A 55 -4.85 -2.25 -13.50
C LEU A 55 -4.07 -3.46 -14.03
N MET A 56 -3.67 -4.34 -13.13
CA MET A 56 -2.93 -5.58 -13.46
C MET A 56 -3.76 -6.53 -14.31
N THR A 57 -5.07 -6.52 -14.15
CA THR A 57 -6.02 -7.30 -14.95
C THR A 57 -7.24 -6.46 -15.30
N GLN A 58 -7.82 -6.72 -16.48
CA GLN A 58 -9.10 -6.13 -16.89
C GLN A 58 -10.29 -6.91 -16.32
N ASP A 59 -10.09 -8.20 -16.07
CA ASP A 59 -11.10 -9.09 -15.49
C ASP A 59 -10.66 -9.51 -14.09
N ASN A 60 -11.12 -8.75 -13.09
CA ASN A 60 -10.78 -8.98 -11.68
C ASN A 60 -11.75 -10.01 -11.08
N THR A 61 -11.26 -11.21 -10.89
CA THR A 61 -12.00 -12.34 -10.31
C THR A 61 -11.69 -12.57 -8.82
N SER A 62 -10.96 -11.64 -8.15
CA SER A 62 -10.64 -11.78 -6.74
C SER A 62 -11.87 -11.61 -5.85
N ASN A 63 -11.95 -12.37 -4.76
CA ASN A 63 -13.12 -12.42 -3.87
C ASN A 63 -13.52 -11.04 -3.32
N PHE A 64 -12.55 -10.20 -3.00
CA PHE A 64 -12.77 -8.86 -2.43
C PHE A 64 -12.61 -7.73 -3.44
N GLY A 65 -12.31 -8.05 -4.70
CA GLY A 65 -12.18 -7.08 -5.78
C GLY A 65 -11.06 -6.06 -5.58
N THR A 66 -9.98 -6.42 -4.87
CA THR A 66 -8.82 -5.56 -4.67
C THR A 66 -8.19 -5.18 -6.00
N ALA A 67 -8.12 -3.90 -6.29
CA ALA A 67 -7.71 -3.37 -7.58
C ALA A 67 -6.19 -3.23 -7.68
N PHE A 68 -5.50 -4.36 -7.82
CA PHE A 68 -4.06 -4.39 -8.08
C PHE A 68 -3.74 -3.73 -9.41
N CYS A 69 -2.71 -2.88 -9.38
CA CYS A 69 -2.15 -2.25 -10.57
C CYS A 69 -0.81 -2.89 -10.95
N GLU A 70 -0.33 -2.56 -12.15
CA GLU A 70 0.99 -2.97 -12.61
C GLU A 70 2.07 -2.56 -11.60
N SER A 71 2.92 -3.52 -11.21
CA SER A 71 4.00 -3.25 -10.25
C SER A 71 5.07 -2.35 -10.86
N VAL A 72 5.68 -1.52 -10.02
CA VAL A 72 6.66 -0.53 -10.47
C VAL A 72 7.86 -0.44 -9.54
N ASP A 73 8.96 0.11 -10.09
CA ASP A 73 10.10 0.64 -9.33
C ASP A 73 10.41 2.07 -9.80
N ALA A 74 11.04 2.87 -8.96
CA ALA A 74 11.64 4.11 -9.42
C ALA A 74 12.74 3.79 -10.45
N ARG A 75 12.83 4.59 -11.53
CA ARG A 75 13.80 4.34 -12.59
C ARG A 75 15.23 4.71 -12.20
N VAL A 76 15.37 5.65 -11.28
CA VAL A 76 16.66 6.22 -10.86
C VAL A 76 16.78 6.13 -9.34
N GLY A 77 17.99 5.84 -8.87
CA GLY A 77 18.30 5.83 -7.44
C GLY A 77 18.03 4.51 -6.72
N VAL A 78 17.48 3.51 -7.41
CA VAL A 78 17.30 2.14 -6.89
C VAL A 78 18.42 1.21 -7.35
N THR A 79 18.61 0.12 -6.62
CA THR A 79 19.51 -0.99 -7.02
C THR A 79 18.73 -2.05 -7.79
N THR A 80 18.26 -3.09 -7.10
CA THR A 80 17.41 -4.15 -7.69
C THR A 80 15.91 -3.91 -7.52
N GLY A 81 15.52 -2.91 -6.71
CA GLY A 81 14.13 -2.54 -6.43
C GLY A 81 13.54 -3.12 -5.15
N ILE A 82 14.03 -4.27 -4.66
CA ILE A 82 13.41 -5.00 -3.55
C ILE A 82 13.85 -4.53 -2.15
N SER A 83 15.01 -3.87 -2.03
CA SER A 83 15.48 -3.43 -0.71
C SER A 83 14.50 -2.45 -0.05
N ALA A 84 14.55 -2.34 1.27
CA ALA A 84 13.70 -1.38 1.98
C ALA A 84 13.94 0.07 1.51
N ALA A 85 15.20 0.39 1.18
CA ALA A 85 15.55 1.70 0.64
C ALA A 85 14.97 1.92 -0.77
N ASP A 86 15.08 0.93 -1.65
CA ASP A 86 14.57 1.00 -3.01
C ASP A 86 13.04 1.15 -3.03
N ARG A 87 12.34 0.33 -2.21
CA ARG A 87 10.87 0.42 -2.12
C ARG A 87 10.41 1.74 -1.51
N ALA A 88 11.10 2.26 -0.49
CA ALA A 88 10.79 3.57 0.07
C ALA A 88 10.97 4.67 -0.98
N LEU A 89 12.06 4.65 -1.75
CA LEU A 89 12.30 5.60 -2.83
C LEU A 89 11.23 5.51 -3.92
N THR A 90 10.84 4.29 -4.31
CA THR A 90 9.77 4.07 -5.29
C THR A 90 8.43 4.64 -4.81
N ILE A 91 8.07 4.40 -3.55
CA ILE A 91 6.82 4.94 -2.98
C ILE A 91 6.86 6.46 -2.90
N GLN A 92 7.99 7.05 -2.50
CA GLN A 92 8.17 8.50 -2.52
C GLN A 92 8.02 9.07 -3.94
N ALA A 93 8.60 8.41 -4.95
CA ALA A 93 8.43 8.79 -6.35
C ALA A 93 6.95 8.71 -6.79
N LEU A 94 6.23 7.66 -6.42
CA LEU A 94 4.81 7.50 -6.76
C LEU A 94 3.95 8.68 -6.30
N VAL A 95 4.27 9.29 -5.14
CA VAL A 95 3.49 10.40 -4.59
C VAL A 95 4.05 11.78 -4.90
N ALA A 96 5.28 11.89 -5.35
CA ALA A 96 5.90 13.19 -5.67
C ALA A 96 5.21 13.86 -6.87
N ALA A 97 4.87 15.15 -6.73
CA ALA A 97 4.12 15.88 -7.75
C ALA A 97 4.85 15.98 -9.11
N GLY A 98 6.19 16.01 -9.08
CA GLY A 98 7.01 16.11 -10.28
C GLY A 98 7.26 14.79 -11.02
N THR A 99 6.85 13.66 -10.45
CA THR A 99 7.05 12.35 -11.06
C THR A 99 6.04 12.09 -12.18
N GLY A 100 6.56 11.75 -13.35
CA GLY A 100 5.79 11.32 -14.51
C GLY A 100 5.99 9.84 -14.85
N PRO A 101 5.29 9.34 -15.89
CA PRO A 101 5.36 7.93 -16.30
C PRO A 101 6.76 7.44 -16.65
N GLY A 102 7.62 8.33 -17.16
CA GLY A 102 9.00 8.02 -17.58
C GLY A 102 9.97 7.81 -16.42
N ASP A 103 9.60 8.22 -15.20
CA ASP A 103 10.42 8.10 -14.01
C ASP A 103 10.25 6.75 -13.30
N LEU A 104 9.38 5.89 -13.84
CA LEU A 104 9.08 4.57 -13.31
C LEU A 104 9.52 3.47 -14.27
N ALA A 105 10.06 2.39 -13.73
CA ALA A 105 10.32 1.13 -14.41
C ALA A 105 9.15 0.16 -14.16
N ARG A 106 8.85 -0.69 -15.15
CA ARG A 106 7.79 -1.70 -15.12
C ARG A 106 8.30 -3.00 -15.73
N PRO A 107 8.01 -4.18 -15.11
CA PRO A 107 7.46 -4.36 -13.78
C PRO A 107 8.47 -3.95 -12.69
N GLY A 108 8.02 -3.91 -11.42
CA GLY A 108 8.85 -3.59 -10.28
C GLY A 108 8.43 -4.35 -9.02
N HIS A 109 8.86 -3.86 -7.85
CA HIS A 109 8.71 -4.52 -6.56
C HIS A 109 7.73 -3.82 -5.61
N VAL A 110 7.16 -2.68 -6.01
CA VAL A 110 6.06 -2.01 -5.31
C VAL A 110 4.77 -2.22 -6.09
N PHE A 111 3.71 -2.64 -5.41
CA PHE A 111 2.40 -2.92 -5.98
C PHE A 111 1.44 -1.78 -5.64
N PRO A 112 1.12 -0.89 -6.60
CA PRO A 112 0.07 0.10 -6.38
C PRO A 112 -1.31 -0.57 -6.35
N LEU A 113 -2.17 -0.07 -5.45
CA LEU A 113 -3.57 -0.47 -5.36
C LEU A 113 -4.46 0.74 -5.62
N GLN A 114 -5.45 0.59 -6.48
CA GLN A 114 -6.38 1.66 -6.79
C GLN A 114 -7.51 1.71 -5.76
N ALA A 115 -7.56 2.76 -4.95
CA ALA A 115 -8.68 3.01 -4.06
C ALA A 115 -9.94 3.39 -4.84
N ARG A 116 -11.11 2.94 -4.39
CA ARG A 116 -12.39 3.35 -4.95
C ARG A 116 -12.68 4.82 -4.67
N ALA A 117 -13.19 5.52 -5.67
CA ALA A 117 -13.71 6.87 -5.49
C ALA A 117 -14.82 6.86 -4.42
N GLY A 118 -14.75 7.81 -3.47
CA GLY A 118 -15.64 7.85 -2.30
C GLY A 118 -15.09 7.13 -1.06
N GLY A 119 -13.92 6.49 -1.16
CA GLY A 119 -13.17 5.97 -0.02
C GLY A 119 -13.88 4.83 0.72
N VAL A 120 -13.67 4.77 2.04
CA VAL A 120 -14.21 3.70 2.92
C VAL A 120 -15.73 3.62 2.92
N LEU A 121 -16.42 4.69 2.59
CA LEU A 121 -17.89 4.70 2.49
C LEU A 121 -18.39 3.92 1.26
N MET A 122 -17.54 3.71 0.26
CA MET A 122 -17.86 2.95 -0.95
C MET A 122 -17.31 1.54 -0.93
N ARG A 123 -16.16 1.34 -0.27
CA ARG A 123 -15.54 0.03 -0.03
C ARG A 123 -14.78 0.09 1.28
N ALA A 124 -15.26 -0.64 2.28
CA ALA A 124 -14.67 -0.67 3.63
C ALA A 124 -13.40 -1.55 3.67
N GLY A 125 -12.40 -1.21 2.85
CA GLY A 125 -11.13 -1.94 2.73
C GLY A 125 -9.91 -1.15 3.17
N GLN A 126 -8.83 -1.86 3.48
CA GLN A 126 -7.54 -1.31 3.90
C GLN A 126 -6.99 -0.28 2.91
N THR A 127 -7.16 -0.54 1.60
CA THR A 127 -6.74 0.36 0.52
C THR A 127 -7.41 1.73 0.63
N GLU A 128 -8.73 1.76 0.78
CA GLU A 128 -9.51 2.99 0.92
C GLU A 128 -9.18 3.69 2.24
N ALA A 129 -9.07 2.93 3.33
CA ALA A 129 -8.74 3.45 4.65
C ALA A 129 -7.39 4.17 4.65
N ALA A 130 -6.36 3.60 4.01
CA ALA A 130 -5.04 4.20 3.92
C ALA A 130 -5.05 5.55 3.19
N VAL A 131 -5.79 5.65 2.08
CA VAL A 131 -5.95 6.90 1.31
C VAL A 131 -6.75 7.94 2.10
N ASP A 132 -7.85 7.54 2.74
CA ASP A 132 -8.70 8.45 3.51
C ASP A 132 -8.01 8.96 4.78
N LEU A 133 -7.28 8.11 5.51
CA LEU A 133 -6.50 8.51 6.68
C LEU A 133 -5.41 9.53 6.30
N ALA A 134 -4.69 9.31 5.18
CA ALA A 134 -3.71 10.26 4.69
C ALA A 134 -4.36 11.62 4.35
N ARG A 135 -5.51 11.59 3.66
CA ARG A 135 -6.29 12.81 3.32
C ARG A 135 -6.77 13.55 4.57
N LEU A 136 -7.33 12.84 5.56
CA LEU A 136 -7.81 13.43 6.82
C LEU A 136 -6.67 14.05 7.64
N ALA A 137 -5.46 13.50 7.53
CA ALA A 137 -4.26 14.06 8.14
C ALA A 137 -3.69 15.29 7.39
N GLY A 138 -4.33 15.74 6.30
CA GLY A 138 -3.85 16.86 5.48
C GLY A 138 -2.66 16.51 4.59
N LEU A 139 -2.40 15.21 4.39
CA LEU A 139 -1.30 14.68 3.58
C LEU A 139 -1.80 14.28 2.17
N ARG A 140 -0.88 13.95 1.29
CA ARG A 140 -1.24 13.44 -0.03
C ARG A 140 -2.08 12.17 0.11
N PRO A 141 -3.18 12.03 -0.67
CA PRO A 141 -4.11 10.91 -0.55
C PRO A 141 -3.52 9.61 -1.11
N ALA A 142 -2.53 9.11 -0.40
CA ALA A 142 -1.84 7.84 -0.67
C ALA A 142 -1.29 7.26 0.62
N GLY A 143 -1.38 5.95 0.78
CA GLY A 143 -0.86 5.23 1.94
C GLY A 143 0.00 4.04 1.55
N VAL A 144 0.87 3.62 2.46
CA VAL A 144 1.57 2.33 2.38
C VAL A 144 0.89 1.39 3.34
N ILE A 145 0.58 0.20 2.88
CA ILE A 145 -0.05 -0.86 3.67
C ILE A 145 0.75 -2.14 3.58
N CYS A 146 0.67 -2.95 4.63
CA CYS A 146 1.29 -4.27 4.69
C CYS A 146 0.53 -5.11 5.72
N GLU A 147 0.00 -6.24 5.31
CA GLU A 147 -0.74 -7.17 6.17
C GLU A 147 0.16 -7.69 7.29
N ILE A 148 -0.45 -8.02 8.44
CA ILE A 148 0.26 -8.58 9.60
C ILE A 148 -0.03 -10.07 9.71
N MET A 149 1.03 -10.86 9.63
CA MET A 149 1.00 -12.30 9.85
C MET A 149 1.63 -12.68 11.19
N ASN A 150 1.14 -13.75 11.79
CA ASN A 150 1.74 -14.43 12.93
C ASN A 150 3.07 -15.09 12.54
N ASP A 151 3.84 -15.52 13.54
CA ASP A 151 5.14 -16.19 13.31
C ASP A 151 5.03 -17.51 12.55
N ASP A 152 3.88 -18.18 12.63
CA ASP A 152 3.57 -19.41 11.92
C ASP A 152 3.05 -19.20 10.47
N GLY A 153 2.91 -17.93 10.05
CA GLY A 153 2.45 -17.54 8.71
C GLY A 153 0.93 -17.44 8.57
N THR A 154 0.17 -17.65 9.64
CA THR A 154 -1.28 -17.38 9.64
C THR A 154 -1.54 -15.87 9.75
N MET A 155 -2.72 -15.41 9.30
CA MET A 155 -3.07 -14.01 9.43
C MET A 155 -3.39 -13.66 10.89
N ALA A 156 -2.79 -12.58 11.39
CA ALA A 156 -3.11 -12.07 12.73
C ALA A 156 -4.53 -11.50 12.76
N ARG A 157 -5.28 -11.81 13.83
CA ARG A 157 -6.63 -11.34 14.08
C ARG A 157 -6.63 -10.30 15.20
N VAL A 158 -7.77 -9.71 15.50
CA VAL A 158 -7.88 -8.60 16.47
C VAL A 158 -7.15 -8.86 17.80
N PRO A 159 -7.26 -10.06 18.43
CA PRO A 159 -6.53 -10.31 19.68
C PRO A 159 -5.00 -10.24 19.52
N GLU A 160 -4.45 -10.86 18.47
CA GLU A 160 -3.01 -10.85 18.18
C GLU A 160 -2.55 -9.45 17.74
N LEU A 161 -3.39 -8.73 16.97
CA LEU A 161 -3.11 -7.35 16.54
C LEU A 161 -3.08 -6.38 17.72
N ALA A 162 -3.95 -6.56 18.71
CA ALA A 162 -3.93 -5.77 19.94
C ALA A 162 -2.62 -5.98 20.72
N ALA A 163 -2.20 -7.25 20.88
CA ALA A 163 -0.92 -7.58 21.51
C ALA A 163 0.30 -7.07 20.70
N PHE A 164 0.20 -7.05 19.37
CA PHE A 164 1.24 -6.49 18.49
C PHE A 164 1.42 -4.98 18.69
N CYS A 165 0.38 -4.26 19.09
CA CYS A 165 0.41 -2.80 19.29
C CYS A 165 0.95 -2.37 20.67
N GLU A 166 1.15 -3.26 21.64
CA GLU A 166 1.72 -3.02 22.96
C GLU A 166 3.26 -2.97 22.95
#